data_b92706bfcfbf03c6d7010a0019c62aa3
#
_entry.id   b92706bfcfbf03c6d7010a0019c62aa3
#
_cell.length_a   1.000
_cell.length_b   1.000
_cell.length_c   1.000
_cell.angle_alpha   90.00
_cell.angle_beta   90.00
_cell.angle_gamma   90.00
#
_symmetry.space_group_name_H-M   'P 1'
#
loop_
_entity.id
_entity.type
_entity.pdbx_description
1 polymer ?
#
loop_
_entity_poly.entity_id
_entity_poly.type
_entity_poly.pdbx_seq_one_letter_code
_entity_poly.pdbx_strand_id
1 'polypeptide(L)'
;MDINAIKTFLEVAKTRHFGHAANALFVSQSTVSARIRSLEESIGAELFIRERGNIRLSPSGEALMTYAQGITTLWARAQQEIASPQGARETI
;
A
#
# COMPACT_ATOMS: atom_id res chain seq x y z
N MET A 1 6.81 -9.55 -3.20
CA MET A 1 6.10 -8.32 -2.80
C MET A 1 4.97 -8.66 -1.86
N ASP A 2 4.85 -7.91 -0.79
CA ASP A 2 3.82 -8.14 0.22
C ASP A 2 2.67 -7.15 -0.03
N ILE A 3 1.44 -7.67 -0.11
CA ILE A 3 0.26 -6.82 -0.30
C ILE A 3 0.11 -5.80 0.84
N ASN A 4 0.54 -6.16 2.04
CA ASN A 4 0.52 -5.22 3.16
C ASN A 4 1.45 -4.04 2.95
N ALA A 5 2.56 -4.23 2.26
CA ALA A 5 3.45 -3.13 1.91
C ALA A 5 2.79 -2.18 0.92
N ILE A 6 2.05 -2.72 -0.05
CA ILE A 6 1.30 -1.90 -1.01
C ILE A 6 0.21 -1.10 -0.30
N LYS A 7 -0.53 -1.74 0.61
CA LYS A 7 -1.56 -1.03 1.40
C LYS A 7 -0.95 0.06 2.26
N THR A 8 0.21 -0.23 2.85
CA THR A 8 0.94 0.74 3.67
C THR A 8 1.38 1.93 2.83
N PHE A 9 1.91 1.67 1.64
CA PHE A 9 2.29 2.72 0.70
C PHE A 9 1.11 3.65 0.40
N LEU A 10 -0.05 3.07 0.08
CA LEU A 10 -1.24 3.85 -0.23
C LEU A 10 -1.69 4.71 0.95
N GLU A 11 -1.60 4.16 2.16
CA GLU A 11 -2.00 4.89 3.36
C GLU A 11 -1.06 6.05 3.67
N VAL A 12 0.25 5.84 3.51
CA VAL A 12 1.24 6.93 3.70
C VAL A 12 1.05 8.00 2.63
N ALA A 13 0.79 7.60 1.39
CA ALA A 13 0.54 8.56 0.31
C ALA A 13 -0.69 9.41 0.59
N LYS A 14 -1.72 8.81 1.17
CA LYS A 14 -2.97 9.50 1.51
C LYS A 14 -2.81 10.45 2.70
N THR A 15 -2.21 9.96 3.78
CA THR A 15 -2.11 10.72 5.01
C THR A 15 -0.91 11.66 5.04
N ARG A 16 0.14 11.33 4.30
CA ARG A 16 1.42 12.04 4.32
C ARG A 16 2.02 12.12 5.71
N HIS A 17 1.73 11.12 6.53
CA HIS A 17 2.19 11.08 7.90
C HIS A 17 2.30 9.64 8.37
N PHE A 18 3.50 9.21 8.72
CA PHE A 18 3.75 7.82 9.11
C PHE A 18 2.94 7.39 10.34
N GLY A 19 2.82 8.28 11.32
CA GLY A 19 2.05 8.00 12.51
C GLY A 19 0.56 7.84 12.23
N HIS A 20 0.00 8.71 11.39
CA HIS A 20 -1.41 8.61 10.99
C HIS A 20 -1.67 7.34 10.19
N ALA A 21 -0.75 7.00 9.29
CA ALA A 21 -0.86 5.76 8.52
C ALA A 21 -0.83 4.55 9.44
N ALA A 22 0.06 4.55 10.43
CA ALA A 22 0.15 3.48 11.41
C ALA A 22 -1.17 3.29 12.16
N ASN A 23 -1.77 4.40 12.62
CA ASN A 23 -3.05 4.35 13.31
C ASN A 23 -4.15 3.79 12.41
N ALA A 24 -4.21 4.21 11.15
CA ALA A 24 -5.22 3.75 10.21
C ALA A 24 -5.07 2.25 9.92
N LEU A 25 -3.85 1.75 9.94
CA LEU A 25 -3.56 0.34 9.65
C LEU A 25 -3.51 -0.55 10.89
N PHE A 26 -3.66 0.03 12.07
CA PHE A 26 -3.59 -0.69 13.36
C PHE A 26 -2.24 -1.39 13.55
N VAL A 27 -1.17 -0.70 13.21
CA VAL A 27 0.21 -1.19 13.39
C VAL A 27 1.06 -0.09 14.00
N SER A 28 2.29 -0.43 14.38
CA SER A 28 3.23 0.56 14.90
C SER A 28 3.82 1.39 13.76
N GLN A 29 4.32 2.58 14.10
CA GLN A 29 4.99 3.43 13.13
C GLN A 29 6.25 2.77 12.57
N SER A 30 6.97 2.02 13.42
CA SER A 30 8.16 1.30 12.96
C SER A 30 7.79 0.20 11.95
N THR A 31 6.63 -0.41 12.07
CA THR A 31 6.13 -1.37 11.10
C THR A 31 5.86 -0.69 9.76
N VAL A 32 5.23 0.49 9.79
CA VAL A 32 5.00 1.28 8.57
C VAL A 32 6.34 1.59 7.89
N SER A 33 7.30 2.10 8.66
CA SER A 33 8.63 2.44 8.13
C SER A 33 9.33 1.24 7.51
N ALA A 34 9.25 0.08 8.18
CA ALA A 34 9.88 -1.14 7.68
C ALA A 34 9.24 -1.62 6.39
N ARG A 35 7.91 -1.55 6.29
CA ARG A 35 7.19 -1.96 5.07
C ARG A 35 7.53 -1.06 3.90
N ILE A 36 7.60 0.25 4.13
CA ILE A 36 7.97 1.19 3.07
C ILE A 36 9.39 0.95 2.60
N ARG A 37 10.32 0.77 3.54
CA ARG A 37 11.72 0.49 3.18
C ARG A 37 11.85 -0.80 2.38
N SER A 38 11.15 -1.84 2.79
CA SER A 38 11.17 -3.12 2.08
C SER A 38 10.63 -2.97 0.66
N LEU A 39 9.58 -2.20 0.49
CA LEU A 39 9.00 -1.94 -0.82
C LEU A 39 9.96 -1.14 -1.70
N GLU A 40 10.59 -0.12 -1.14
CA GLU A 40 11.58 0.68 -1.86
C GLU A 40 12.77 -0.17 -2.31
N GLU A 41 13.25 -1.05 -1.43
CA GLU A 41 14.32 -1.97 -1.77
C GLU A 41 13.92 -2.93 -2.88
N SER A 42 12.71 -3.43 -2.82
CA SER A 42 12.16 -4.35 -3.82
C SER A 42 12.07 -3.71 -5.20
N ILE A 43 11.68 -2.44 -5.25
CA ILE A 43 11.51 -1.68 -6.49
C ILE A 43 12.84 -1.08 -6.96
N GLY A 44 13.73 -0.78 -6.02
CA GLY A 44 15.01 -0.14 -6.33
C GLY A 44 14.90 1.36 -6.49
N ALA A 45 13.93 1.99 -5.81
CA ALA A 45 13.74 3.44 -5.89
C ALA A 45 13.06 3.95 -4.62
N GLU A 46 13.35 5.18 -4.25
CA GLU A 46 12.63 5.84 -3.16
C GLU A 46 11.25 6.26 -3.65
N LEU A 47 10.24 5.98 -2.85
CA LEU A 47 8.85 6.26 -3.18
C LEU A 47 8.36 7.57 -2.55
N PHE A 48 9.01 8.00 -1.48
CA PHE A 48 8.65 9.23 -0.79
C PHE A 48 9.87 10.13 -0.63
N ILE A 49 9.62 11.43 -0.72
CA ILE A 49 10.62 12.46 -0.44
C ILE A 49 10.22 13.11 0.88
N ARG A 50 11.17 13.12 1.82
CA ARG A 50 10.97 13.69 3.15
C ARG A 50 11.75 14.98 3.24
N GLU A 51 11.04 16.10 3.38
CA GLU A 51 11.66 17.41 3.51
C GLU A 51 10.98 18.18 4.63
N ARG A 52 11.77 18.63 5.60
CA ARG A 52 11.30 19.53 6.68
C ARG A 52 10.01 19.05 7.35
N GLY A 53 9.92 17.78 7.64
CA GLY A 53 8.74 17.20 8.27
C GLY A 53 7.59 16.91 7.34
N ASN A 54 7.72 17.23 6.06
CA ASN A 54 6.72 16.92 5.06
C ASN A 54 7.10 15.67 4.29
N ILE A 55 6.09 14.92 3.88
CA ILE A 55 6.26 13.73 3.07
C ILE A 55 5.45 13.91 1.79
N ARG A 56 6.10 13.67 0.65
CA ARG A 56 5.42 13.70 -0.64
C ARG A 56 5.92 12.55 -1.50
N LEU A 57 5.14 12.19 -2.49
CA LEU A 57 5.55 11.14 -3.42
C LEU A 57 6.73 11.61 -4.27
N SER A 58 7.69 10.70 -4.46
CA SER A 58 8.72 10.89 -5.48
C SER A 58 8.10 10.63 -6.85
N PRO A 59 8.81 10.92 -7.95
CA PRO A 59 8.33 10.51 -9.28
C PRO A 59 8.07 9.00 -9.37
N SER A 60 8.91 8.18 -8.74
CA SER A 60 8.69 6.74 -8.68
C SER A 60 7.45 6.39 -7.86
N GLY A 61 7.21 7.11 -6.76
CA GLY A 61 6.01 6.93 -5.96
C GLY A 61 4.76 7.28 -6.73
N GLU A 62 4.79 8.35 -7.51
CA GLU A 62 3.64 8.73 -8.35
C GLU A 62 3.35 7.66 -9.40
N ALA A 63 4.39 7.12 -10.01
CA ALA A 63 4.23 6.03 -10.97
C ALA A 63 3.63 4.80 -10.31
N LEU A 64 4.11 4.43 -9.12
CA LEU A 64 3.57 3.28 -8.41
C LEU A 64 2.13 3.48 -7.97
N MET A 65 1.73 4.71 -7.67
CA MET A 65 0.40 5.02 -7.17
C MET A 65 -0.70 4.46 -8.08
N THR A 66 -0.55 4.63 -9.38
CA THR A 66 -1.52 4.14 -10.36
C THR A 66 -1.69 2.63 -10.28
N TYR A 67 -0.56 1.92 -10.19
CA TYR A 67 -0.59 0.46 -10.13
C TYR A 67 -1.00 -0.05 -8.77
N ALA A 68 -0.58 0.61 -7.70
CA ALA A 68 -0.88 0.18 -6.34
C ALA A 68 -2.37 0.13 -6.07
N GLN A 69 -3.11 1.12 -6.54
CA GLN A 69 -4.57 1.15 -6.38
C GLN A 69 -5.21 -0.03 -7.11
N GLY A 70 -4.76 -0.32 -8.32
CA GLY A 70 -5.25 -1.46 -9.09
C GLY A 70 -4.92 -2.79 -8.42
N ILE A 71 -3.72 -2.93 -7.88
CA ILE A 71 -3.28 -4.15 -7.21
C ILE A 71 -4.17 -4.45 -6.00
N THR A 72 -4.43 -3.46 -5.15
CA THR A 72 -5.24 -3.66 -3.95
C THR A 72 -6.69 -3.91 -4.30
N THR A 73 -7.21 -3.25 -5.33
CA THR A 73 -8.58 -3.48 -5.80
C THR A 73 -8.76 -4.90 -6.32
N LEU A 74 -7.82 -5.36 -7.16
CA LEU A 74 -7.87 -6.72 -7.70
C LEU A 74 -7.72 -7.76 -6.61
N TRP A 75 -6.83 -7.52 -5.65
CA TRP A 75 -6.64 -8.43 -4.52
C TRP A 75 -7.92 -8.56 -3.70
N ALA A 76 -8.56 -7.42 -3.39
CA ALA A 76 -9.82 -7.43 -2.64
C ALA A 76 -10.92 -8.18 -3.39
N ARG A 77 -11.02 -7.99 -4.70
CA ARG A 77 -11.99 -8.69 -5.53
C ARG A 77 -11.74 -10.19 -5.54
N ALA A 78 -10.49 -10.59 -5.66
CA ALA A 78 -10.11 -12.01 -5.61
C ALA A 78 -10.51 -12.64 -4.28
N GLN A 79 -10.24 -11.95 -3.18
CA GLN A 79 -10.61 -12.43 -1.85
C GLN A 79 -12.13 -12.61 -1.70
N GLN A 80 -12.90 -11.64 -2.18
CA GLN A 80 -14.35 -11.71 -2.12
C GLN A 80 -14.90 -12.88 -2.95
N GLU A 81 -14.38 -13.04 -4.14
CA GLU A 81 -14.82 -14.09 -5.05
C GLU A 81 -14.50 -15.48 -4.48
N ILE A 82 -13.30 -15.65 -3.95
CA ILE A 82 -12.87 -16.92 -3.39
C ILE A 82 -13.59 -17.23 -2.07
N ALA A 83 -13.78 -16.21 -1.23
CA ALA A 83 -14.39 -16.39 0.09
C ALA A 83 -15.90 -16.58 0.03
N SER A 84 -16.54 -16.23 -1.08
CA SER A 84 -17.99 -16.38 -1.24
C SER A 84 -18.31 -17.61 -2.09
N PRO A 85 -18.77 -18.71 -1.47
CA PRO A 85 -19.15 -19.91 -2.24
C PRO A 85 -20.24 -19.62 -3.26
N GLN A 86 -21.18 -18.75 -2.95
CA GLN A 86 -22.26 -18.42 -3.89
C GLN A 86 -21.74 -17.65 -5.08
N GLY A 87 -20.86 -16.68 -4.86
CA GLY A 87 -20.25 -15.94 -5.94
C GLY A 87 -19.49 -16.85 -6.88
N ALA A 88 -18.70 -17.78 -6.32
CA ALA A 88 -17.93 -18.72 -7.11
C ALA A 88 -18.83 -19.65 -7.92
N ARG A 89 -19.97 -20.05 -7.36
CA ARG A 89 -20.92 -20.92 -8.07
C ARG A 89 -21.66 -20.20 -9.18
N GLU A 90 -21.98 -18.94 -8.95
CA GLU A 90 -22.76 -18.16 -9.91
C GLU A 90 -21.97 -17.84 -11.16
N THR A 91 -20.68 -17.99 -11.12
CA THR A 91 -19.83 -17.77 -12.30
C THR A 91 -19.84 -18.95 -13.26
N ILE A 92 -20.46 -20.01 -12.89
CA ILE A 92 -20.52 -21.24 -13.72
C ILE A 92 -21.53 -21.09 -14.85
#